data_e2c24859e607c2347d539cb45a64e2eb
#
_entry.id   e2c24859e607c2347d539cb45a64e2eb
#
_cell.length_a   1.000
_cell.length_b   1.000
_cell.length_c   1.000
_cell.angle_alpha   90.00
_cell.angle_beta   90.00
_cell.angle_gamma   90.00
#
_symmetry.space_group_name_H-M   'P 1'
#
loop_
_entity.id
_entity.type
_entity.pdbx_description
1 polymer ?
#
loop_
_entity_poly.entity_id
_entity_poly.type
_entity_poly.pdbx_seq_one_letter_code
_entity_poly.pdbx_strand_id
1 'polypeptide(L)'
;MVYNILDYGAVGNGRTNDGPAIQKAIDACAAAGGGRVLVPGGHIYKSGSLLLHSHVELHLAHGSRLKASENSADFLEVEAAYRDSYRDTELKVPSYENCEYDGEPKNYFLMARDAEDVCLSGTGTIDGSEENFYGAIDHNFIEGTYYPRIPMLLMKGVRHLTIRDVTLTRSAFWTVHLVGCEDVLIDGIRILNNLKMVNCDGIDPDHCRNVRICNCHIESADDCIVFKTTEKNAALGPCENIVVSNCTLTSTSAAIKFGTESVSDFRNITVTNCVISRTNRGISLMLRDGGSIENVLFSNLHINTRQFSDQWWGEGEAICVTAIDRKQGRKAGHIRNIRFENIDCCGENGVFLHGSADNYLEDISLRGMRIHMKKQTRWPLHQWDLRPCEGTGLIPGAPHGVTCVYGRGIRCEDVRVTHDENMNEWLDGQDFFWQNTEDILVRE
;
A
#
# COMPACT_ATOMS: atom_id res chain seq x y z
N MET A 1 32.48 -6.14 8.82
CA MET A 1 32.78 -5.52 10.15
C MET A 1 31.47 -5.23 10.85
N VAL A 2 31.42 -5.21 12.19
CA VAL A 2 30.19 -4.89 12.95
C VAL A 2 30.44 -3.63 13.76
N TYR A 3 29.51 -2.69 13.67
CA TYR A 3 29.51 -1.39 14.37
C TYR A 3 28.36 -1.41 15.37
N ASN A 4 28.66 -1.62 16.66
CA ASN A 4 27.63 -1.63 17.68
C ASN A 4 27.31 -0.19 18.12
N ILE A 5 26.04 0.20 18.03
CA ILE A 5 25.62 1.57 18.38
C ILE A 5 25.94 1.98 19.81
N LEU A 6 26.06 1.01 20.73
CA LEU A 6 26.47 1.27 22.12
C LEU A 6 27.90 1.84 22.21
N ASP A 7 28.81 1.40 21.30
CA ASP A 7 30.18 1.90 21.24
C ASP A 7 30.26 3.36 20.76
N TYR A 8 29.13 3.87 20.17
CA TYR A 8 29.00 5.24 19.71
C TYR A 8 28.17 6.12 20.66
N GLY A 9 27.78 5.57 21.83
CA GLY A 9 27.12 6.32 22.89
C GLY A 9 25.60 6.20 22.94
N ALA A 10 25.00 5.24 22.21
CA ALA A 10 23.59 4.95 22.37
C ALA A 10 23.30 4.39 23.78
N VAL A 11 22.18 4.80 24.39
CA VAL A 11 21.80 4.46 25.76
C VAL A 11 20.71 3.40 25.81
N GLY A 12 19.74 3.43 24.91
CA GLY A 12 18.68 2.43 24.78
C GLY A 12 17.69 2.37 25.95
N ASN A 13 17.44 3.52 26.60
CA ASN A 13 16.52 3.60 27.76
C ASN A 13 15.09 4.07 27.41
N GLY A 14 14.79 4.25 26.12
CA GLY A 14 13.50 4.72 25.60
C GLY A 14 13.18 6.19 25.87
N ARG A 15 14.11 6.95 26.41
CA ARG A 15 13.94 8.37 26.76
C ARG A 15 14.98 9.27 26.06
N THR A 16 16.23 8.87 26.09
CA THR A 16 17.33 9.58 25.42
C THR A 16 17.14 9.50 23.91
N ASN A 17 17.38 10.60 23.20
CA ASN A 17 17.46 10.54 21.75
C ASN A 17 18.81 9.90 21.34
N ASP A 18 18.77 8.64 20.95
CA ASP A 18 19.91 7.83 20.52
C ASP A 18 20.25 8.06 19.04
N GLY A 19 19.42 8.81 18.29
CA GLY A 19 19.61 9.06 16.86
C GLY A 19 21.00 9.53 16.48
N PRO A 20 21.60 10.54 17.15
CA PRO A 20 22.95 10.97 16.86
C PRO A 20 24.02 9.89 17.05
N ALA A 21 23.86 9.00 18.03
CA ALA A 21 24.78 7.88 18.26
C ALA A 21 24.62 6.80 17.19
N ILE A 22 23.38 6.48 16.83
CA ILE A 22 23.07 5.52 15.76
C ILE A 22 23.62 6.06 14.42
N GLN A 23 23.39 7.34 14.10
CA GLN A 23 23.90 7.94 12.86
C GLN A 23 25.42 7.90 12.79
N LYS A 24 26.13 8.20 13.90
CA LYS A 24 27.60 8.07 13.94
C LYS A 24 28.09 6.66 13.63
N ALA A 25 27.38 5.63 14.10
CA ALA A 25 27.71 4.24 13.78
C ALA A 25 27.50 3.94 12.29
N ILE A 26 26.39 4.44 11.71
CA ILE A 26 26.08 4.32 10.28
C ILE A 26 27.16 5.00 9.45
N ASP A 27 27.53 6.24 9.78
CA ASP A 27 28.52 7.03 9.07
C ASP A 27 29.92 6.37 9.14
N ALA A 28 30.31 5.86 10.32
CA ALA A 28 31.58 5.16 10.49
C ALA A 28 31.63 3.85 9.69
N CYS A 29 30.51 3.12 9.63
CA CYS A 29 30.36 1.91 8.83
C CYS A 29 30.54 2.24 7.34
N ALA A 30 29.83 3.23 6.84
CA ALA A 30 29.91 3.67 5.45
C ALA A 30 31.34 4.17 5.08
N ALA A 31 31.95 4.98 5.93
CA ALA A 31 33.32 5.51 5.72
C ALA A 31 34.37 4.40 5.63
N ALA A 32 34.13 3.26 6.26
CA ALA A 32 35.02 2.09 6.19
C ALA A 32 34.72 1.15 5.01
N GLY A 33 33.82 1.55 4.09
CA GLY A 33 33.46 0.75 2.92
C GLY A 33 32.26 -0.19 3.13
N GLY A 34 31.54 -0.04 4.24
CA GLY A 34 30.33 -0.81 4.53
C GLY A 34 30.47 -1.87 5.61
N GLY A 35 29.37 -2.55 5.90
CA GLY A 35 29.29 -3.56 6.94
C GLY A 35 27.94 -3.54 7.66
N ARG A 36 27.94 -4.08 8.90
CA ARG A 36 26.73 -4.16 9.71
C ARG A 36 26.76 -3.17 10.87
N VAL A 37 25.74 -2.33 10.96
CA VAL A 37 25.43 -1.52 12.15
C VAL A 37 24.46 -2.33 13.02
N LEU A 38 24.88 -2.69 14.21
CA LEU A 38 24.11 -3.53 15.13
C LEU A 38 23.35 -2.65 16.12
N VAL A 39 22.01 -2.85 16.15
CA VAL A 39 21.11 -2.33 17.19
C VAL A 39 20.83 -3.49 18.17
N PRO A 40 21.48 -3.52 19.36
CA PRO A 40 21.38 -4.66 20.28
C PRO A 40 19.98 -4.85 20.88
N GLY A 41 19.66 -6.11 21.19
CA GLY A 41 18.39 -6.50 21.81
C GLY A 41 18.24 -6.09 23.27
N GLY A 42 16.99 -6.15 23.77
CA GLY A 42 16.68 -5.85 25.18
C GLY A 42 16.59 -4.36 25.51
N HIS A 43 16.62 -3.49 24.51
CA HIS A 43 16.63 -2.03 24.67
C HIS A 43 15.58 -1.34 23.78
N ILE A 44 15.19 -0.14 24.18
CA ILE A 44 14.35 0.75 23.39
C ILE A 44 15.19 1.99 23.04
N TYR A 45 15.50 2.13 21.77
CA TYR A 45 16.26 3.27 21.26
C TYR A 45 15.31 4.28 20.64
N LYS A 46 15.19 5.47 21.25
CA LYS A 46 14.40 6.56 20.67
C LYS A 46 15.26 7.33 19.68
N SER A 47 14.72 7.64 18.51
CA SER A 47 15.45 8.32 17.45
C SER A 47 14.54 9.23 16.62
N GLY A 48 15.10 10.32 16.14
CA GLY A 48 14.60 11.02 14.96
C GLY A 48 15.12 10.40 13.68
N SER A 49 15.28 11.19 12.64
CA SER A 49 15.71 10.73 11.32
C SER A 49 17.07 10.04 11.33
N LEU A 50 17.15 8.94 10.56
CA LEU A 50 18.38 8.20 10.28
C LEU A 50 18.57 8.09 8.77
N LEU A 51 19.78 8.37 8.28
CA LEU A 51 20.16 8.23 6.87
C LEU A 51 21.07 7.02 6.70
N LEU A 52 20.61 6.04 5.91
CA LEU A 52 21.39 4.87 5.53
C LEU A 52 22.22 5.17 4.28
N HIS A 53 23.44 4.67 4.25
CA HIS A 53 24.36 4.82 3.13
C HIS A 53 24.55 3.53 2.36
N SER A 54 25.20 3.61 1.20
CA SER A 54 25.55 2.42 0.39
C SER A 54 26.40 1.44 1.19
N HIS A 55 26.18 0.14 0.93
CA HIS A 55 26.87 -1.00 1.53
C HIS A 55 26.70 -1.14 3.06
N VAL A 56 25.65 -0.50 3.63
CA VAL A 56 25.34 -0.58 5.06
C VAL A 56 24.14 -1.47 5.31
N GLU A 57 24.32 -2.43 6.23
CA GLU A 57 23.22 -3.18 6.84
C GLU A 57 22.91 -2.57 8.21
N LEU A 58 21.68 -2.06 8.39
CA LEU A 58 21.14 -1.75 9.71
C LEU A 58 20.46 -3.01 10.26
N HIS A 59 21.05 -3.64 11.27
CA HIS A 59 20.57 -4.90 11.85
C HIS A 59 19.95 -4.69 13.22
N LEU A 60 18.64 -4.94 13.32
CA LEU A 60 17.91 -4.89 14.58
C LEU A 60 17.90 -6.31 15.22
N ALA A 61 18.68 -6.51 16.26
CA ALA A 61 18.73 -7.78 16.98
C ALA A 61 17.37 -8.09 17.64
N HIS A 62 17.13 -9.38 17.91
CA HIS A 62 15.91 -9.81 18.59
C HIS A 62 15.67 -9.06 19.91
N GLY A 63 14.44 -8.54 20.10
CA GLY A 63 14.07 -7.78 21.28
C GLY A 63 14.58 -6.33 21.30
N SER A 64 15.22 -5.83 20.24
CA SER A 64 15.48 -4.39 20.06
C SER A 64 14.23 -3.67 19.57
N ARG A 65 14.06 -2.41 19.99
CA ARG A 65 13.02 -1.53 19.50
C ARG A 65 13.62 -0.17 19.14
N LEU A 66 13.53 0.20 17.87
CA LEU A 66 13.84 1.55 17.39
C LEU A 66 12.53 2.33 17.32
N LYS A 67 12.37 3.33 18.20
CA LYS A 67 11.13 4.07 18.37
C LYS A 67 11.29 5.51 17.86
N ALA A 68 10.35 5.97 17.04
CA ALA A 68 10.30 7.34 16.57
C ALA A 68 10.11 8.32 17.72
N SER A 69 10.83 9.44 17.68
CA SER A 69 10.78 10.49 18.70
C SER A 69 9.44 11.21 18.69
N GLU A 70 8.99 11.63 19.86
CA GLU A 70 7.87 12.55 20.03
C GLU A 70 8.21 14.02 19.75
N ASN A 71 9.48 14.32 19.56
CA ASN A 71 9.94 15.68 19.27
C ASN A 71 10.13 15.86 17.75
N SER A 72 9.30 16.70 17.15
CA SER A 72 9.36 16.98 15.72
C SER A 72 10.70 17.57 15.25
N ALA A 73 11.44 18.25 16.14
CA ALA A 73 12.76 18.80 15.81
C ALA A 73 13.85 17.72 15.63
N ASP A 74 13.58 16.48 16.04
CA ASP A 74 14.50 15.37 15.82
C ASP A 74 14.45 14.82 14.39
N PHE A 75 13.45 15.23 13.58
CA PHE A 75 13.27 14.74 12.21
C PHE A 75 13.83 15.72 11.19
N LEU A 76 14.56 15.18 10.23
CA LEU A 76 15.16 15.91 9.13
C LEU A 76 14.22 15.96 7.92
N GLU A 77 14.34 17.00 7.15
CA GLU A 77 13.61 17.19 5.91
C GLU A 77 14.24 16.35 4.79
N VAL A 78 13.40 15.82 3.91
CA VAL A 78 13.84 15.06 2.73
C VAL A 78 14.62 15.97 1.76
N GLU A 79 14.10 17.18 1.55
CA GLU A 79 14.75 18.21 0.71
C GLU A 79 15.08 19.44 1.56
N ALA A 80 16.31 19.91 1.48
CA ALA A 80 16.73 21.11 2.21
C ALA A 80 15.91 22.37 1.87
N ALA A 81 15.31 22.41 0.66
CA ALA A 81 14.44 23.50 0.22
C ALA A 81 13.14 23.62 1.01
N TYR A 82 12.70 22.55 1.67
CA TYR A 82 11.48 22.58 2.51
C TYR A 82 11.73 23.15 3.91
N ARG A 83 12.98 23.30 4.31
CA ARG A 83 13.37 23.73 5.66
C ARG A 83 12.75 25.06 6.06
N ASP A 84 12.59 26.00 5.12
CA ASP A 84 12.09 27.33 5.40
C ASP A 84 10.56 27.46 5.30
N SER A 85 9.87 26.55 4.61
CA SER A 85 8.42 26.63 4.40
C SER A 85 7.59 26.10 5.56
N TYR A 86 8.17 25.32 6.50
CA TYR A 86 7.45 24.65 7.58
C TYR A 86 7.63 25.24 8.96
N ARG A 87 8.75 25.92 9.23
CA ARG A 87 9.07 26.41 10.57
C ARG A 87 8.14 27.50 11.06
N ASP A 88 7.48 28.22 10.15
CA ASP A 88 6.60 29.33 10.46
C ASP A 88 5.09 28.99 10.37
N THR A 89 4.73 27.80 9.92
CA THR A 89 3.33 27.36 9.89
C THR A 89 3.03 26.51 11.11
N GLU A 90 2.31 27.07 12.08
CA GLU A 90 1.61 26.31 13.10
C GLU A 90 0.46 25.50 12.47
N LEU A 91 0.79 24.57 11.60
CA LEU A 91 -0.19 23.64 11.01
C LEU A 91 -0.56 22.58 12.06
N LYS A 92 -1.30 22.99 13.05
CA LYS A 92 -1.91 22.11 14.06
C LYS A 92 -3.33 21.72 13.68
N VAL A 93 -3.72 21.90 12.45
CA VAL A 93 -5.06 21.55 11.99
C VAL A 93 -5.02 20.19 11.29
N PRO A 94 -5.71 19.21 11.83
CA PRO A 94 -5.88 17.93 11.14
C PRO A 94 -6.57 18.19 9.81
N SER A 95 -5.96 17.84 8.69
CA SER A 95 -6.55 18.00 7.37
C SER A 95 -5.97 17.03 6.38
N TYR A 96 -6.84 16.44 5.58
CA TYR A 96 -6.48 15.67 4.40
C TYR A 96 -5.67 16.50 3.39
N GLU A 97 -5.95 17.78 3.30
CA GLU A 97 -5.24 18.71 2.40
C GLU A 97 -3.77 18.87 2.76
N ASN A 98 -3.40 18.56 4.00
CA ASN A 98 -2.04 18.62 4.49
C ASN A 98 -1.32 17.26 4.43
N CYS A 99 -1.97 16.23 3.91
CA CYS A 99 -1.32 14.96 3.61
C CYS A 99 -0.47 15.08 2.35
N GLU A 100 0.69 14.45 2.33
CA GLU A 100 1.59 14.44 1.17
C GLU A 100 1.21 13.35 0.20
N TYR A 101 0.07 13.55 -0.45
CA TYR A 101 -0.51 12.62 -1.42
C TYR A 101 0.25 12.55 -2.75
N ASP A 102 1.22 13.40 -2.94
CA ASP A 102 1.94 13.52 -4.21
C ASP A 102 3.21 12.64 -4.28
N GLY A 103 3.40 11.78 -3.28
CA GLY A 103 4.54 10.85 -3.22
C GLY A 103 5.82 11.47 -2.71
N GLU A 104 5.78 12.70 -2.19
CA GLU A 104 6.95 13.39 -1.63
C GLU A 104 6.73 13.79 -0.18
N PRO A 105 6.96 12.88 0.78
CA PRO A 105 6.96 13.24 2.19
C PRO A 105 8.06 14.25 2.49
N LYS A 106 7.81 15.14 3.43
CA LYS A 106 8.72 16.24 3.74
C LYS A 106 9.78 15.87 4.74
N ASN A 107 9.42 15.03 5.70
CA ASN A 107 10.32 14.48 6.69
C ASN A 107 10.36 12.96 6.56
N TYR A 108 11.35 12.32 7.18
CA TYR A 108 11.49 10.87 7.17
C TYR A 108 11.95 10.35 8.53
N PHE A 109 11.67 9.10 8.80
CA PHE A 109 12.25 8.41 9.95
C PHE A 109 13.53 7.67 9.53
N LEU A 110 13.45 6.66 8.67
CA LEU A 110 14.61 6.02 8.07
C LEU A 110 14.61 6.28 6.57
N MET A 111 15.73 6.78 6.03
CA MET A 111 15.86 7.03 4.61
C MET A 111 17.17 6.45 4.07
N ALA A 112 17.12 5.97 2.81
CA ALA A 112 18.27 5.84 1.94
C ALA A 112 17.97 6.56 0.63
N ARG A 113 18.97 7.28 0.07
CA ARG A 113 18.80 8.01 -1.18
C ARG A 113 20.00 7.78 -2.08
N ASP A 114 19.73 7.51 -3.36
CA ASP A 114 20.75 7.35 -4.40
C ASP A 114 21.91 6.43 -3.95
N ALA A 115 21.52 5.29 -3.33
CA ALA A 115 22.43 4.36 -2.68
C ALA A 115 22.34 2.97 -3.32
N GLU A 116 23.34 2.14 -3.03
CA GLU A 116 23.36 0.74 -3.47
C GLU A 116 23.73 -0.22 -2.35
N ASP A 117 23.26 -1.48 -2.45
CA ASP A 117 23.52 -2.53 -1.47
C ASP A 117 23.10 -2.13 -0.05
N VAL A 118 21.89 -1.61 0.11
CA VAL A 118 21.33 -1.23 1.40
C VAL A 118 20.52 -2.39 1.99
N CYS A 119 20.76 -2.69 3.26
CA CYS A 119 20.02 -3.75 3.94
C CYS A 119 19.44 -3.27 5.29
N LEU A 120 18.15 -3.56 5.49
CA LEU A 120 17.50 -3.48 6.79
C LEU A 120 17.10 -4.90 7.21
N SER A 121 17.59 -5.37 8.34
CA SER A 121 17.45 -6.78 8.72
C SER A 121 17.28 -7.02 10.21
N GLY A 122 17.03 -8.27 10.58
CA GLY A 122 16.91 -8.73 11.96
C GLY A 122 15.47 -8.89 12.42
N THR A 123 15.29 -9.34 13.66
CA THR A 123 13.97 -9.64 14.23
C THR A 123 13.53 -8.64 15.31
N GLY A 124 14.14 -7.45 15.30
CA GLY A 124 13.73 -6.31 16.12
C GLY A 124 12.52 -5.58 15.55
N THR A 125 12.13 -4.53 16.23
CA THR A 125 10.92 -3.73 15.88
C THR A 125 11.29 -2.29 15.58
N ILE A 126 10.73 -1.74 14.51
CA ILE A 126 10.68 -0.31 14.22
C ILE A 126 9.27 0.19 14.51
N ASP A 127 9.17 1.23 15.31
CA ASP A 127 7.94 1.75 15.88
C ASP A 127 7.79 3.23 15.48
N GLY A 128 6.80 3.53 14.66
CA GLY A 128 6.56 4.88 14.14
C GLY A 128 5.93 5.85 15.12
N SER A 129 5.48 5.38 16.32
CA SER A 129 4.85 6.22 17.34
C SER A 129 3.70 7.06 16.78
N GLU A 130 2.80 6.44 16.01
CA GLU A 130 1.68 7.08 15.30
C GLU A 130 0.84 8.01 16.20
N GLU A 131 0.78 7.70 17.50
CA GLU A 131 0.03 8.48 18.50
C GLU A 131 0.48 9.94 18.59
N ASN A 132 1.71 10.25 18.18
CA ASN A 132 2.22 11.64 18.14
C ASN A 132 1.53 12.49 17.05
N PHE A 133 0.84 11.84 16.13
CA PHE A 133 0.22 12.47 14.95
C PHE A 133 -1.32 12.41 14.98
N TYR A 134 -1.90 11.89 16.05
CA TYR A 134 -3.36 11.82 16.16
C TYR A 134 -3.99 13.20 16.16
N GLY A 135 -4.97 13.38 15.27
CA GLY A 135 -5.92 14.48 15.28
C GLY A 135 -7.23 14.05 15.92
N ALA A 136 -8.35 14.40 15.30
CA ALA A 136 -9.67 13.95 15.74
C ALA A 136 -9.81 12.43 15.54
N ILE A 137 -10.39 11.77 16.52
CA ILE A 137 -10.66 10.33 16.46
C ILE A 137 -12.15 10.13 16.26
N ASP A 138 -12.52 9.62 15.09
CA ASP A 138 -13.86 9.14 14.80
C ASP A 138 -14.02 7.69 15.26
N HIS A 139 -15.26 7.23 15.26
CA HIS A 139 -15.61 5.85 15.59
C HIS A 139 -14.94 4.84 14.65
N ASN A 140 -14.85 5.16 13.36
CA ASN A 140 -14.38 4.26 12.31
C ASN A 140 -12.91 4.44 11.97
N PHE A 141 -12.37 5.65 12.08
CA PHE A 141 -10.99 5.95 11.71
C PHE A 141 -10.42 7.12 12.52
N ILE A 142 -9.11 7.26 12.53
CA ILE A 142 -8.39 8.39 13.09
C ILE A 142 -8.26 9.43 11.99
N GLU A 143 -9.11 10.43 12.06
CA GLU A 143 -9.13 11.53 11.11
C GLU A 143 -8.06 12.55 11.42
N GLY A 144 -7.62 13.21 10.40
CA GLY A 144 -6.89 14.45 10.51
C GLY A 144 -5.72 14.38 11.44
N THR A 145 -4.73 13.71 11.05
CA THR A 145 -3.48 13.66 11.78
C THR A 145 -2.75 15.00 11.68
N TYR A 146 -1.99 15.35 12.70
CA TYR A 146 -1.15 16.53 12.64
C TYR A 146 -0.11 16.40 11.53
N TYR A 147 0.07 17.47 10.80
CA TYR A 147 1.00 17.55 9.71
C TYR A 147 2.32 18.23 10.14
N PRO A 148 3.50 17.87 9.58
CA PRO A 148 3.70 16.77 8.63
C PRO A 148 3.70 15.41 9.31
N ARG A 149 3.03 14.43 8.69
CA ARG A 149 3.17 13.04 9.08
C ARG A 149 4.48 12.48 8.52
N ILE A 150 5.06 11.54 9.22
CA ILE A 150 6.41 11.03 8.91
C ILE A 150 6.30 9.59 8.44
N PRO A 151 6.67 9.27 7.17
CA PRO A 151 6.77 7.90 6.71
C PRO A 151 7.86 7.16 7.49
N MET A 152 7.66 5.86 7.67
CA MET A 152 8.61 5.06 8.45
C MET A 152 9.89 4.79 7.68
N LEU A 153 9.78 4.23 6.48
CA LEU A 153 10.92 3.96 5.60
C LEU A 153 10.71 4.70 4.27
N LEU A 154 11.63 5.55 3.89
CA LEU A 154 11.68 6.19 2.58
C LEU A 154 12.97 5.78 1.86
N MET A 155 12.84 4.97 0.81
CA MET A 155 13.95 4.51 -0.02
C MET A 155 13.82 5.13 -1.40
N LYS A 156 14.70 6.05 -1.77
CA LYS A 156 14.62 6.78 -3.04
C LYS A 156 15.86 6.53 -3.90
N GLY A 157 15.67 6.00 -5.12
CA GLY A 157 16.76 5.71 -6.04
C GLY A 157 17.75 4.65 -5.54
N VAL A 158 17.29 3.69 -4.73
CA VAL A 158 18.15 2.64 -4.15
C VAL A 158 18.20 1.44 -5.09
N ARG A 159 19.39 0.96 -5.37
CA ARG A 159 19.63 -0.29 -6.10
C ARG A 159 20.10 -1.40 -5.16
N HIS A 160 19.65 -2.64 -5.40
CA HIS A 160 19.94 -3.80 -4.54
C HIS A 160 19.53 -3.58 -3.07
N LEU A 161 18.24 -3.23 -2.87
CA LEU A 161 17.68 -3.04 -1.53
C LEU A 161 17.18 -4.36 -0.96
N THR A 162 17.54 -4.67 0.28
CA THR A 162 16.97 -5.80 1.03
C THR A 162 16.33 -5.32 2.33
N ILE A 163 15.05 -5.68 2.55
CA ILE A 163 14.34 -5.47 3.83
C ILE A 163 13.82 -6.82 4.28
N ARG A 164 14.27 -7.34 5.44
CA ARG A 164 13.86 -8.67 5.86
C ARG A 164 13.74 -8.88 7.37
N ASP A 165 12.79 -9.75 7.74
CA ASP A 165 12.53 -10.28 9.08
C ASP A 165 12.07 -9.26 10.13
N VAL A 166 12.21 -7.97 9.89
CA VAL A 166 11.85 -6.89 10.83
C VAL A 166 10.35 -6.77 11.03
N THR A 167 9.96 -6.32 12.21
CA THR A 167 8.58 -5.87 12.49
C THR A 167 8.51 -4.36 12.40
N LEU A 168 7.59 -3.85 11.57
CA LEU A 168 7.26 -2.43 11.44
C LEU A 168 5.88 -2.21 12.05
N THR A 169 5.71 -1.22 12.91
CA THR A 169 4.43 -1.02 13.60
C THR A 169 4.15 0.46 13.88
N ARG A 170 2.88 0.79 13.94
CA ARG A 170 2.39 2.13 14.31
C ARG A 170 2.97 3.24 13.43
N SER A 171 2.95 3.02 12.11
CA SER A 171 3.33 4.05 11.16
C SER A 171 2.31 5.18 11.12
N ALA A 172 2.78 6.40 11.12
CA ALA A 172 1.91 7.58 11.02
C ALA A 172 1.50 7.90 9.58
N PHE A 173 2.18 7.34 8.61
CA PHE A 173 1.99 7.54 7.16
C PHE A 173 2.48 6.29 6.43
N TRP A 174 2.63 6.30 5.10
CA TRP A 174 3.13 5.16 4.30
C TRP A 174 4.32 4.49 4.98
N THR A 175 4.18 3.19 5.23
CA THR A 175 5.16 2.48 6.09
C THR A 175 6.47 2.20 5.36
N VAL A 176 6.40 1.63 4.15
CA VAL A 176 7.56 1.33 3.32
C VAL A 176 7.38 1.98 1.96
N HIS A 177 7.83 3.20 1.81
CA HIS A 177 7.76 3.94 0.55
C HIS A 177 9.05 3.79 -0.23
N LEU A 178 8.95 3.17 -1.40
CA LEU A 178 10.05 2.93 -2.33
C LEU A 178 9.85 3.80 -3.57
N VAL A 179 10.78 4.70 -3.87
CA VAL A 179 10.67 5.60 -5.01
C VAL A 179 11.81 5.34 -5.99
N GLY A 180 11.49 4.85 -7.20
CA GLY A 180 12.47 4.56 -8.24
C GLY A 180 13.55 3.56 -7.84
N CYS A 181 13.23 2.64 -6.93
CA CYS A 181 14.17 1.60 -6.50
C CYS A 181 14.22 0.45 -7.51
N GLU A 182 15.38 -0.19 -7.60
CA GLU A 182 15.62 -1.30 -8.52
C GLU A 182 16.31 -2.48 -7.81
N ASP A 183 15.93 -3.73 -8.20
CA ASP A 183 16.40 -4.96 -7.56
C ASP A 183 16.14 -4.99 -6.06
N VAL A 184 14.85 -4.93 -5.71
CA VAL A 184 14.39 -4.91 -4.32
C VAL A 184 13.94 -6.30 -3.86
N LEU A 185 14.36 -6.69 -2.67
CA LEU A 185 13.83 -7.85 -1.94
C LEU A 185 13.22 -7.40 -0.62
N ILE A 186 11.92 -7.67 -0.44
CA ILE A 186 11.23 -7.56 0.86
C ILE A 186 10.77 -8.96 1.24
N ASP A 187 11.32 -9.51 2.31
CA ASP A 187 11.11 -10.91 2.69
C ASP A 187 10.86 -11.08 4.19
N GLY A 188 9.78 -11.77 4.54
CA GLY A 188 9.49 -12.18 5.91
C GLY A 188 9.19 -11.04 6.89
N ILE A 189 8.91 -9.84 6.42
CA ILE A 189 8.60 -8.71 7.30
C ILE A 189 7.18 -8.79 7.85
N ARG A 190 6.97 -8.16 8.99
CA ARG A 190 5.65 -7.96 9.57
C ARG A 190 5.36 -6.46 9.64
N ILE A 191 4.22 -6.05 9.08
CA ILE A 191 3.69 -4.69 9.24
C ILE A 191 2.42 -4.81 10.08
N LEU A 192 2.41 -4.17 11.25
CA LEU A 192 1.31 -4.24 12.21
C LEU A 192 0.87 -2.82 12.56
N ASN A 193 0.15 -2.19 11.65
CA ASN A 193 -0.36 -0.84 11.83
C ASN A 193 -1.74 -0.83 12.50
N ASN A 194 -2.14 0.31 12.99
CA ASN A 194 -3.47 0.54 13.52
C ASN A 194 -4.49 0.56 12.37
N LEU A 195 -5.50 -0.31 12.43
CA LEU A 195 -6.53 -0.45 11.40
C LEU A 195 -7.51 0.75 11.33
N LYS A 196 -7.24 1.83 12.01
CA LYS A 196 -7.99 3.10 11.95
C LYS A 196 -7.13 4.28 11.50
N MET A 197 -5.80 4.13 11.43
CA MET A 197 -4.90 5.21 11.05
C MET A 197 -4.90 5.40 9.54
N VAL A 198 -5.43 6.51 9.05
CA VAL A 198 -5.50 6.80 7.61
C VAL A 198 -4.11 6.93 6.98
N ASN A 199 -3.97 6.51 5.74
CA ASN A 199 -2.73 6.56 4.96
C ASN A 199 -1.52 5.86 5.61
N CYS A 200 -1.75 4.83 6.41
CA CYS A 200 -0.67 3.99 6.92
C CYS A 200 -0.46 2.76 6.02
N ASP A 201 -0.41 2.99 4.71
CA ASP A 201 -0.15 1.97 3.70
C ASP A 201 1.04 1.08 4.11
N GLY A 202 1.02 -0.18 3.72
CA GLY A 202 2.07 -1.13 4.12
C GLY A 202 3.32 -0.97 3.27
N ILE A 203 3.26 -1.31 2.00
CA ILE A 203 4.41 -1.26 1.07
C ILE A 203 3.95 -0.56 -0.21
N ASP A 204 4.63 0.51 -0.56
CA ASP A 204 4.36 1.40 -1.69
C ASP A 204 5.51 1.39 -2.71
N PRO A 205 5.59 0.44 -3.65
CA PRO A 205 6.50 0.55 -4.78
C PRO A 205 6.03 1.65 -5.75
N ASP A 206 6.73 2.78 -5.78
CA ASP A 206 6.46 3.94 -6.61
C ASP A 206 7.53 4.05 -7.70
N HIS A 207 7.17 3.86 -8.98
CA HIS A 207 8.10 3.80 -10.11
C HIS A 207 9.26 2.79 -9.94
N CYS A 208 9.02 1.68 -9.23
CA CYS A 208 10.03 0.68 -8.93
C CYS A 208 10.12 -0.41 -9.99
N ARG A 209 11.29 -1.07 -10.10
CA ARG A 209 11.53 -2.17 -11.04
C ARG A 209 12.22 -3.35 -10.37
N ASN A 210 11.90 -4.58 -10.86
CA ASN A 210 12.51 -5.83 -10.38
C ASN A 210 12.33 -6.02 -8.86
N VAL A 211 11.08 -5.93 -8.39
CA VAL A 211 10.74 -6.01 -6.95
C VAL A 211 10.16 -7.39 -6.61
N ARG A 212 10.63 -7.97 -5.51
CA ARG A 212 10.11 -9.19 -4.94
C ARG A 212 9.64 -8.92 -3.52
N ILE A 213 8.34 -9.17 -3.25
CA ILE A 213 7.72 -9.04 -1.93
C ILE A 213 7.19 -10.43 -1.57
N CYS A 214 7.75 -11.07 -0.55
CA CYS A 214 7.39 -12.45 -0.21
C CYS A 214 7.38 -12.73 1.29
N ASN A 215 6.57 -13.72 1.67
CA ASN A 215 6.47 -14.22 3.05
C ASN A 215 6.09 -13.16 4.09
N CYS A 216 5.42 -12.09 3.69
CA CYS A 216 5.09 -10.97 4.56
C CYS A 216 3.74 -11.14 5.25
N HIS A 217 3.60 -10.57 6.44
CA HIS A 217 2.33 -10.42 7.13
C HIS A 217 2.05 -8.93 7.29
N ILE A 218 0.93 -8.44 6.72
CA ILE A 218 0.63 -7.00 6.68
C ILE A 218 -0.79 -6.74 7.19
N GLU A 219 -0.89 -5.89 8.21
CA GLU A 219 -2.14 -5.30 8.68
C GLU A 219 -2.03 -3.77 8.56
N SER A 220 -2.95 -3.15 7.81
CA SER A 220 -2.94 -1.71 7.53
C SER A 220 -4.35 -1.13 7.46
N ALA A 221 -4.54 0.10 7.88
CA ALA A 221 -5.82 0.80 7.72
C ALA A 221 -6.00 1.36 6.30
N ASP A 222 -4.93 1.56 5.58
CA ASP A 222 -4.97 1.83 4.16
C ASP A 222 -4.45 0.60 3.39
N ASP A 223 -3.93 0.74 2.19
CA ASP A 223 -3.59 -0.38 1.34
C ASP A 223 -2.42 -1.22 1.89
N CYS A 224 -2.49 -2.56 1.83
CA CYS A 224 -1.37 -3.37 2.31
C CYS A 224 -0.17 -3.32 1.37
N ILE A 225 -0.37 -3.53 0.08
CA ILE A 225 0.65 -3.39 -0.97
C ILE A 225 0.02 -2.59 -2.10
N VAL A 226 0.59 -1.43 -2.40
CA VAL A 226 0.04 -0.56 -3.43
C VAL A 226 1.12 -0.08 -4.40
N PHE A 227 0.95 -0.43 -5.66
CA PHE A 227 1.81 0.03 -6.74
C PHE A 227 1.39 1.43 -7.15
N LYS A 228 2.34 2.35 -7.18
CA LYS A 228 2.11 3.76 -7.50
C LYS A 228 3.02 4.23 -8.63
N THR A 229 2.57 5.25 -9.34
CA THR A 229 3.40 6.07 -10.23
C THR A 229 3.01 7.53 -10.01
N THR A 230 3.68 8.16 -9.06
CA THR A 230 3.36 9.52 -8.61
C THR A 230 3.82 10.59 -9.59
N GLU A 231 3.10 11.70 -9.69
CA GLU A 231 3.33 12.74 -10.70
C GLU A 231 4.72 13.38 -10.60
N LYS A 232 5.18 13.68 -9.40
CA LYS A 232 6.51 14.27 -9.19
C LYS A 232 7.67 13.37 -9.60
N ASN A 233 7.42 12.07 -9.60
CA ASN A 233 8.40 11.04 -9.92
C ASN A 233 8.23 10.47 -11.34
N ALA A 234 7.38 11.05 -12.18
CA ALA A 234 7.03 10.55 -13.52
C ALA A 234 8.24 10.29 -14.43
N ALA A 235 9.30 11.06 -14.28
CA ALA A 235 10.56 10.88 -15.04
C ALA A 235 11.27 9.55 -14.77
N LEU A 236 10.93 8.84 -13.67
CA LEU A 236 11.48 7.53 -13.33
C LEU A 236 10.88 6.39 -14.17
N GLY A 237 9.75 6.65 -14.88
CA GLY A 237 9.14 5.70 -15.79
C GLY A 237 8.18 4.72 -15.12
N PRO A 238 8.00 3.50 -15.66
CA PRO A 238 7.00 2.55 -15.20
C PRO A 238 7.33 1.91 -13.84
N CYS A 239 6.27 1.38 -13.20
CA CYS A 239 6.38 0.43 -12.09
C CYS A 239 6.21 -0.97 -12.66
N GLU A 240 7.28 -1.80 -12.69
CA GLU A 240 7.27 -3.02 -13.51
C GLU A 240 8.14 -4.17 -12.99
N ASN A 241 7.86 -5.39 -13.52
CA ASN A 241 8.60 -6.63 -13.20
C ASN A 241 8.56 -6.94 -11.70
N ILE A 242 7.35 -7.10 -11.16
CA ILE A 242 7.14 -7.25 -9.71
C ILE A 242 6.46 -8.59 -9.42
N VAL A 243 6.93 -9.26 -8.38
CA VAL A 243 6.31 -10.47 -7.84
C VAL A 243 5.92 -10.25 -6.38
N VAL A 244 4.66 -10.56 -6.05
CA VAL A 244 4.17 -10.65 -4.67
C VAL A 244 3.74 -12.09 -4.42
N SER A 245 4.25 -12.73 -3.36
CA SER A 245 3.92 -14.13 -3.07
C SER A 245 3.94 -14.50 -1.60
N ASN A 246 3.14 -15.50 -1.24
CA ASN A 246 3.11 -16.11 0.10
C ASN A 246 2.83 -15.09 1.24
N CYS A 247 2.00 -14.10 0.98
CA CYS A 247 1.68 -13.04 1.96
C CYS A 247 0.32 -13.26 2.60
N THR A 248 0.17 -12.79 3.83
CA THR A 248 -1.11 -12.69 4.54
C THR A 248 -1.43 -11.21 4.75
N LEU A 249 -2.59 -10.77 4.27
CA LEU A 249 -2.93 -9.35 4.15
C LEU A 249 -4.28 -9.05 4.79
N THR A 250 -4.34 -7.98 5.58
CA THR A 250 -5.57 -7.43 6.15
C THR A 250 -5.56 -5.91 6.02
N SER A 251 -6.58 -5.35 5.39
CA SER A 251 -6.68 -3.89 5.18
C SER A 251 -8.11 -3.40 5.40
N THR A 252 -8.26 -2.19 5.89
CA THR A 252 -9.56 -1.51 5.88
C THR A 252 -9.83 -0.76 4.57
N SER A 253 -8.86 -0.71 3.67
CA SER A 253 -8.95 -0.23 2.28
C SER A 253 -8.76 -1.40 1.30
N ALA A 254 -7.64 -1.52 0.61
CA ALA A 254 -7.40 -2.63 -0.30
C ALA A 254 -6.16 -3.46 0.09
N ALA A 255 -6.24 -4.78 -0.03
CA ALA A 255 -5.08 -5.61 0.27
C ALA A 255 -3.99 -5.47 -0.80
N ILE A 256 -4.37 -5.50 -2.07
CA ILE A 256 -3.49 -5.23 -3.22
C ILE A 256 -4.13 -4.13 -4.06
N LYS A 257 -3.37 -3.07 -4.33
CA LYS A 257 -3.87 -1.95 -5.12
C LYS A 257 -2.88 -1.46 -6.17
N PHE A 258 -3.42 -0.89 -7.25
CA PHE A 258 -2.73 -0.14 -8.29
C PHE A 258 -3.31 1.26 -8.33
N GLY A 259 -2.45 2.27 -8.21
CA GLY A 259 -2.89 3.67 -8.14
C GLY A 259 -3.27 4.08 -6.69
N THR A 260 -4.02 5.14 -6.47
CA THR A 260 -4.70 6.03 -7.43
C THR A 260 -3.74 6.80 -8.34
N GLU A 261 -2.56 7.20 -7.82
CA GLU A 261 -1.50 7.84 -8.59
C GLU A 261 -1.00 6.88 -9.67
N SER A 262 -1.27 7.21 -10.93
CA SER A 262 -1.08 6.33 -12.08
C SER A 262 -0.67 7.10 -13.34
N VAL A 263 0.35 7.97 -13.21
CA VAL A 263 0.83 8.80 -14.34
C VAL A 263 1.69 8.04 -15.34
N SER A 264 2.29 6.92 -14.93
CA SER A 264 3.07 6.01 -15.78
C SER A 264 2.53 4.58 -15.69
N ASP A 265 3.03 3.69 -16.54
CA ASP A 265 2.51 2.33 -16.67
C ASP A 265 2.86 1.43 -15.48
N PHE A 266 1.96 0.46 -15.24
CA PHE A 266 2.18 -0.71 -14.40
C PHE A 266 2.17 -1.95 -15.31
N ARG A 267 3.23 -2.75 -15.30
CA ARG A 267 3.29 -3.89 -16.20
C ARG A 267 4.14 -5.05 -15.69
N ASN A 268 3.81 -6.27 -16.17
CA ASN A 268 4.53 -7.49 -15.81
C ASN A 268 4.53 -7.73 -14.29
N ILE A 269 3.34 -7.74 -13.67
CA ILE A 269 3.18 -7.91 -12.24
C ILE A 269 2.44 -9.21 -11.97
N THR A 270 2.97 -10.02 -11.03
CA THR A 270 2.33 -11.26 -10.60
C THR A 270 2.09 -11.24 -9.09
N VAL A 271 0.86 -11.54 -8.68
CA VAL A 271 0.48 -11.74 -7.27
C VAL A 271 -0.05 -13.16 -7.12
N THR A 272 0.58 -13.96 -6.26
CA THR A 272 0.24 -15.38 -6.15
C THR A 272 0.38 -15.93 -4.74
N ASN A 273 -0.37 -17.01 -4.43
CA ASN A 273 -0.29 -17.74 -3.16
C ASN A 273 -0.49 -16.86 -1.93
N CYS A 274 -1.44 -15.92 -1.96
CA CYS A 274 -1.70 -15.02 -0.83
C CYS A 274 -3.06 -15.31 -0.20
N VAL A 275 -3.16 -15.01 1.10
CA VAL A 275 -4.40 -15.03 1.86
C VAL A 275 -4.74 -13.59 2.25
N ILE A 276 -5.88 -13.12 1.77
CA ILE A 276 -6.44 -11.80 2.03
C ILE A 276 -7.65 -11.98 2.94
N SER A 277 -7.64 -11.36 4.11
CA SER A 277 -8.69 -11.59 5.11
C SER A 277 -9.24 -10.31 5.71
N ARG A 278 -10.56 -10.26 5.85
CA ARG A 278 -11.30 -9.15 6.47
C ARG A 278 -10.96 -7.76 5.89
N THR A 279 -10.73 -7.71 4.61
CA THR A 279 -10.34 -6.51 3.86
C THR A 279 -11.57 -5.85 3.25
N ASN A 280 -11.57 -4.54 3.06
CA ASN A 280 -12.70 -3.89 2.38
C ASN A 280 -12.67 -4.24 0.87
N ARG A 281 -11.57 -3.97 0.15
CA ARG A 281 -11.33 -4.49 -1.19
C ARG A 281 -10.21 -5.53 -1.16
N GLY A 282 -10.43 -6.67 -1.81
CA GLY A 282 -9.36 -7.68 -1.91
C GLY A 282 -8.26 -7.22 -2.85
N ILE A 283 -8.61 -7.02 -4.11
CA ILE A 283 -7.75 -6.50 -5.19
C ILE A 283 -8.41 -5.27 -5.78
N SER A 284 -7.65 -4.19 -5.97
CA SER A 284 -8.17 -2.93 -6.51
C SER A 284 -7.23 -2.34 -7.58
N LEU A 285 -7.63 -2.38 -8.84
CA LEU A 285 -6.95 -1.72 -9.94
C LEU A 285 -7.68 -0.39 -10.21
N MET A 286 -7.10 0.71 -9.74
CA MET A 286 -7.73 2.04 -9.81
C MET A 286 -6.92 2.95 -10.72
N LEU A 287 -7.10 2.82 -12.03
CA LEU A 287 -6.43 3.66 -13.00
C LEU A 287 -7.16 4.99 -13.13
N ARG A 288 -6.46 6.08 -12.84
CA ARG A 288 -7.05 7.43 -12.74
C ARG A 288 -6.29 8.49 -13.53
N ASP A 289 -5.06 8.23 -13.90
CA ASP A 289 -4.19 9.12 -14.65
C ASP A 289 -3.76 8.46 -15.97
N GLY A 290 -2.83 9.07 -16.70
CA GLY A 290 -2.48 8.71 -18.07
C GLY A 290 -1.68 7.42 -18.29
N GLY A 291 -1.24 6.74 -17.21
CA GLY A 291 -0.54 5.45 -17.33
C GLY A 291 -1.49 4.30 -17.68
N SER A 292 -0.96 3.12 -17.93
CA SER A 292 -1.72 1.91 -18.24
C SER A 292 -1.41 0.78 -17.26
N ILE A 293 -2.34 -0.18 -17.11
CA ILE A 293 -2.11 -1.42 -16.35
C ILE A 293 -2.17 -2.59 -17.34
N GLU A 294 -1.05 -3.30 -17.49
CA GLU A 294 -0.93 -4.33 -18.51
C GLU A 294 -0.16 -5.57 -18.02
N ASN A 295 -0.53 -6.74 -18.56
CA ASN A 295 0.19 -8.00 -18.30
C ASN A 295 0.28 -8.33 -16.81
N VAL A 296 -0.86 -8.37 -16.14
CA VAL A 296 -0.94 -8.66 -14.68
C VAL A 296 -1.63 -9.99 -14.46
N LEU A 297 -1.04 -10.81 -13.58
CA LEU A 297 -1.58 -12.09 -13.16
C LEU A 297 -1.83 -12.10 -11.66
N PHE A 298 -3.06 -12.46 -11.28
CA PHE A 298 -3.44 -12.82 -9.92
C PHE A 298 -3.81 -14.31 -9.90
N SER A 299 -3.17 -15.10 -9.04
CA SER A 299 -3.42 -16.53 -9.03
C SER A 299 -3.29 -17.17 -7.64
N ASN A 300 -4.04 -18.25 -7.41
CA ASN A 300 -3.98 -19.03 -6.17
C ASN A 300 -4.22 -18.18 -4.93
N LEU A 301 -5.35 -17.47 -4.87
CA LEU A 301 -5.65 -16.55 -3.77
C LEU A 301 -6.89 -17.02 -3.00
N HIS A 302 -6.88 -16.81 -1.68
CA HIS A 302 -8.08 -16.80 -0.86
C HIS A 302 -8.38 -15.35 -0.48
N ILE A 303 -9.59 -14.87 -0.78
CA ILE A 303 -10.01 -13.49 -0.55
C ILE A 303 -11.26 -13.49 0.32
N ASN A 304 -11.18 -12.84 1.49
CA ASN A 304 -12.34 -12.57 2.32
C ASN A 304 -12.50 -11.05 2.51
N THR A 305 -13.65 -10.52 2.05
CA THR A 305 -13.93 -9.09 2.10
C THR A 305 -15.16 -8.78 2.94
N ARG A 306 -15.18 -7.57 3.46
CA ARG A 306 -16.33 -6.97 4.15
C ARG A 306 -16.22 -5.45 4.08
N GLN A 307 -17.32 -4.74 4.09
CA GLN A 307 -17.26 -3.29 4.26
C GLN A 307 -16.66 -2.91 5.61
N PHE A 308 -15.88 -1.85 5.64
CA PHE A 308 -15.33 -1.32 6.89
C PHE A 308 -16.26 -0.27 7.50
N SER A 309 -16.72 0.68 6.68
CA SER A 309 -17.74 1.68 7.04
C SER A 309 -18.41 2.19 5.76
N ASP A 310 -19.51 2.90 5.91
CA ASP A 310 -20.20 3.59 4.82
C ASP A 310 -19.47 4.85 4.31
N GLN A 311 -18.48 5.32 5.04
CA GLN A 311 -17.67 6.49 4.68
C GLN A 311 -16.40 6.11 3.91
N TRP A 312 -15.86 4.92 4.20
CA TRP A 312 -14.65 4.43 3.55
C TRP A 312 -14.92 4.10 2.06
N TRP A 313 -13.91 4.19 1.23
CA TRP A 313 -14.06 3.85 -0.18
C TRP A 313 -14.13 2.35 -0.38
N GLY A 314 -15.15 1.89 -1.08
CA GLY A 314 -15.36 0.49 -1.42
C GLY A 314 -16.60 -0.11 -0.78
N GLU A 315 -17.17 -1.09 -1.48
CA GLU A 315 -18.42 -1.78 -1.14
C GLU A 315 -18.19 -3.26 -0.79
N GLY A 316 -16.99 -3.59 -0.31
CA GLY A 316 -16.64 -4.96 0.05
C GLY A 316 -16.33 -5.87 -1.15
N GLU A 317 -15.87 -5.31 -2.27
CA GLU A 317 -15.58 -6.05 -3.50
C GLU A 317 -14.37 -6.98 -3.32
N ALA A 318 -14.51 -8.24 -3.73
CA ALA A 318 -13.38 -9.16 -3.78
C ALA A 318 -12.33 -8.69 -4.79
N ILE A 319 -12.78 -8.21 -5.95
CA ILE A 319 -11.94 -7.64 -7.02
C ILE A 319 -12.65 -6.40 -7.57
N CYS A 320 -11.94 -5.28 -7.63
CA CYS A 320 -12.39 -4.02 -8.18
C CYS A 320 -11.41 -3.55 -9.26
N VAL A 321 -11.86 -3.41 -10.50
CA VAL A 321 -11.04 -2.92 -11.63
C VAL A 321 -11.74 -1.73 -12.26
N THR A 322 -11.13 -0.55 -12.20
CA THR A 322 -11.75 0.66 -12.70
C THR A 322 -10.76 1.56 -13.45
N ALA A 323 -11.16 2.03 -14.65
CA ALA A 323 -10.42 2.99 -15.47
C ALA A 323 -11.30 4.22 -15.69
N ILE A 324 -11.18 5.21 -14.79
CA ILE A 324 -12.09 6.37 -14.69
C ILE A 324 -11.27 7.64 -14.50
N ASP A 325 -11.65 8.70 -15.23
CA ASP A 325 -11.03 10.02 -15.10
C ASP A 325 -11.30 10.62 -13.71
N ARG A 326 -10.24 11.07 -13.01
CA ARG A 326 -10.41 11.69 -11.68
C ARG A 326 -10.31 13.19 -11.65
N LYS A 327 -9.69 13.79 -12.65
CA LYS A 327 -9.48 15.23 -12.74
C LYS A 327 -9.86 15.72 -14.14
N GLN A 328 -10.48 16.87 -14.22
CA GLN A 328 -10.81 17.51 -15.48
C GLN A 328 -9.56 17.69 -16.36
N GLY A 329 -9.66 17.27 -17.61
CA GLY A 329 -8.57 17.37 -18.59
C GLY A 329 -7.47 16.31 -18.49
N ARG A 330 -7.58 15.36 -17.54
CA ARG A 330 -6.67 14.23 -17.44
C ARG A 330 -7.44 12.93 -17.71
N LYS A 331 -7.07 12.22 -18.75
CA LYS A 331 -7.67 10.97 -19.15
C LYS A 331 -6.93 9.79 -18.46
N ALA A 332 -7.71 8.83 -17.97
CA ALA A 332 -7.17 7.54 -17.55
C ALA A 332 -6.64 6.78 -18.77
N GLY A 333 -5.51 6.10 -18.60
CA GLY A 333 -4.96 5.20 -19.62
C GLY A 333 -5.74 3.88 -19.70
N HIS A 334 -5.12 2.82 -20.23
CA HIS A 334 -5.79 1.55 -20.53
C HIS A 334 -5.51 0.48 -19.47
N ILE A 335 -6.51 -0.36 -19.20
CA ILE A 335 -6.35 -1.63 -18.47
C ILE A 335 -6.59 -2.77 -19.43
N ARG A 336 -5.57 -3.61 -19.68
CA ARG A 336 -5.67 -4.73 -20.62
C ARG A 336 -4.77 -5.92 -20.25
N ASN A 337 -5.15 -7.12 -20.72
CA ASN A 337 -4.45 -8.37 -20.47
C ASN A 337 -4.25 -8.63 -18.97
N ILE A 338 -5.37 -8.67 -18.24
CA ILE A 338 -5.40 -8.95 -16.79
C ILE A 338 -6.00 -10.33 -16.58
N ARG A 339 -5.34 -11.16 -15.79
CA ARG A 339 -5.79 -12.53 -15.52
C ARG A 339 -5.98 -12.77 -14.04
N PHE A 340 -7.13 -13.36 -13.71
CA PHE A 340 -7.51 -13.82 -12.37
C PHE A 340 -7.74 -15.33 -12.45
N GLU A 341 -6.89 -16.14 -11.82
CA GLU A 341 -6.89 -17.59 -11.96
C GLU A 341 -6.85 -18.32 -10.62
N ASN A 342 -7.73 -19.31 -10.43
CA ASN A 342 -7.79 -20.15 -9.22
C ASN A 342 -7.92 -19.29 -7.94
N ILE A 343 -9.06 -18.59 -7.81
CA ILE A 343 -9.30 -17.67 -6.69
C ILE A 343 -10.62 -18.03 -6.00
N ASP A 344 -10.55 -18.23 -4.68
CA ASP A 344 -11.72 -18.39 -3.82
C ASP A 344 -12.03 -17.05 -3.14
N CYS A 345 -13.22 -16.51 -3.40
CA CYS A 345 -13.72 -15.26 -2.82
C CYS A 345 -14.88 -15.55 -1.85
N CYS A 346 -14.84 -14.96 -0.67
CA CYS A 346 -15.96 -14.95 0.26
C CYS A 346 -16.12 -13.55 0.84
N GLY A 347 -17.22 -12.87 0.54
CA GLY A 347 -17.36 -11.47 0.94
C GLY A 347 -18.75 -10.89 0.76
N GLU A 348 -18.86 -9.59 0.97
CA GLU A 348 -20.14 -8.87 0.84
C GLU A 348 -20.44 -8.50 -0.61
N ASN A 349 -19.42 -8.46 -1.49
CA ASN A 349 -19.57 -8.19 -2.91
C ASN A 349 -18.61 -9.07 -3.72
N GLY A 350 -18.88 -9.20 -5.03
CA GLY A 350 -18.10 -10.02 -5.94
C GLY A 350 -17.01 -9.28 -6.69
N VAL A 351 -16.96 -9.49 -8.00
CA VAL A 351 -16.04 -8.86 -8.95
C VAL A 351 -16.71 -7.66 -9.60
N PHE A 352 -16.09 -6.50 -9.50
CA PHE A 352 -16.57 -5.25 -10.09
C PHE A 352 -15.58 -4.71 -11.12
N LEU A 353 -15.98 -4.69 -12.40
CA LEU A 353 -15.20 -4.21 -13.53
C LEU A 353 -15.93 -3.00 -14.13
N HIS A 354 -15.31 -1.82 -14.15
CA HIS A 354 -15.95 -0.63 -14.68
C HIS A 354 -14.98 0.28 -15.45
N GLY A 355 -15.14 0.29 -16.77
CA GLY A 355 -14.52 1.26 -17.67
C GLY A 355 -15.36 2.55 -17.81
N SER A 356 -15.21 3.22 -18.92
CA SER A 356 -16.05 4.36 -19.32
C SER A 356 -16.42 4.29 -20.80
N ALA A 357 -17.31 5.14 -21.25
CA ALA A 357 -17.72 5.18 -22.66
C ALA A 357 -16.53 5.43 -23.61
N ASP A 358 -15.55 6.19 -23.15
CA ASP A 358 -14.34 6.53 -23.93
C ASP A 358 -13.17 5.57 -23.65
N ASN A 359 -13.29 4.69 -22.63
CA ASN A 359 -12.20 3.83 -22.17
C ASN A 359 -12.72 2.49 -21.64
N TYR A 360 -12.78 1.52 -22.50
CA TYR A 360 -13.20 0.15 -22.17
C TYR A 360 -12.08 -0.60 -21.44
N LEU A 361 -12.45 -1.45 -20.49
CA LEU A 361 -11.55 -2.47 -19.95
C LEU A 361 -11.37 -3.57 -21.02
N GLU A 362 -10.14 -4.00 -21.30
CA GLU A 362 -9.85 -4.91 -22.40
C GLU A 362 -9.16 -6.19 -21.94
N ASP A 363 -9.54 -7.32 -22.55
CA ASP A 363 -8.89 -8.63 -22.37
C ASP A 363 -8.70 -9.02 -20.89
N ILE A 364 -9.80 -9.08 -20.15
CA ILE A 364 -9.80 -9.53 -18.75
C ILE A 364 -10.34 -10.95 -18.68
N SER A 365 -9.60 -11.86 -18.07
CA SER A 365 -10.03 -13.23 -17.85
C SER A 365 -10.19 -13.58 -16.38
N LEU A 366 -11.31 -14.21 -16.06
CA LEU A 366 -11.67 -14.79 -14.76
C LEU A 366 -11.76 -16.31 -14.98
N ARG A 367 -10.88 -17.10 -14.37
CA ARG A 367 -10.83 -18.56 -14.59
C ARG A 367 -10.71 -19.33 -13.28
N GLY A 368 -11.54 -20.38 -13.11
CA GLY A 368 -11.50 -21.23 -11.93
C GLY A 368 -11.79 -20.47 -10.66
N MET A 369 -12.80 -19.60 -10.66
CA MET A 369 -13.14 -18.76 -9.51
C MET A 369 -14.38 -19.27 -8.79
N ARG A 370 -14.36 -19.20 -7.47
CA ARG A 370 -15.50 -19.45 -6.60
C ARG A 370 -15.83 -18.18 -5.83
N ILE A 371 -17.01 -17.63 -6.07
CA ILE A 371 -17.45 -16.37 -5.46
C ILE A 371 -18.65 -16.71 -4.57
N HIS A 372 -18.46 -16.60 -3.26
CA HIS A 372 -19.50 -16.80 -2.28
C HIS A 372 -19.85 -15.47 -1.60
N MET A 373 -21.05 -14.96 -1.83
CA MET A 373 -21.47 -13.68 -1.27
C MET A 373 -22.29 -13.88 0.01
N LYS A 374 -21.93 -13.14 1.06
CA LYS A 374 -22.67 -13.12 2.32
C LYS A 374 -22.55 -11.78 3.02
N LYS A 375 -23.63 -11.33 3.62
CA LYS A 375 -23.63 -10.11 4.43
C LYS A 375 -22.94 -10.34 5.76
N GLN A 376 -21.93 -9.55 6.06
CA GLN A 376 -21.10 -9.67 7.27
C GLN A 376 -21.18 -8.44 8.18
N THR A 377 -21.54 -7.29 7.60
CA THR A 377 -21.60 -6.01 8.31
C THR A 377 -23.02 -5.42 8.23
N ARG A 378 -23.25 -4.36 8.99
CA ARG A 378 -24.53 -3.64 8.98
C ARG A 378 -24.67 -2.63 7.83
N TRP A 379 -23.59 -2.37 7.10
CA TRP A 379 -23.55 -1.33 6.08
C TRP A 379 -24.36 -1.77 4.84
N PRO A 380 -25.08 -0.85 4.19
CA PRO A 380 -25.89 -1.20 3.02
C PRO A 380 -25.05 -1.56 1.80
N LEU A 381 -25.63 -2.33 0.88
CA LEU A 381 -25.03 -2.71 -0.40
C LEU A 381 -25.98 -2.29 -1.53
N HIS A 382 -26.08 -1.02 -1.84
CA HIS A 382 -27.02 -0.50 -2.84
C HIS A 382 -26.37 0.48 -3.83
N GLN A 383 -25.05 0.51 -3.87
CA GLN A 383 -24.29 1.41 -4.73
C GLN A 383 -23.00 0.78 -5.22
N TRP A 384 -22.45 1.36 -6.28
CA TRP A 384 -21.11 1.11 -6.78
C TRP A 384 -20.23 2.32 -6.45
N ASP A 385 -19.01 2.07 -6.00
CA ASP A 385 -18.07 3.10 -5.59
C ASP A 385 -16.90 3.25 -6.57
N LEU A 386 -16.92 4.34 -7.34
CA LEU A 386 -15.89 4.70 -8.32
C LEU A 386 -14.89 5.74 -7.80
N ARG A 387 -14.99 6.12 -6.52
CA ARG A 387 -14.11 7.15 -5.95
C ARG A 387 -12.63 6.73 -5.94
N PRO A 388 -11.68 7.70 -6.13
CA PRO A 388 -11.92 9.09 -6.50
C PRO A 388 -12.16 9.21 -8.00
N CYS A 389 -13.13 10.04 -8.37
CA CYS A 389 -13.42 10.36 -9.77
C CYS A 389 -14.07 11.76 -9.85
N GLU A 390 -14.35 12.24 -11.06
CA GLU A 390 -15.15 13.44 -11.21
C GLU A 390 -16.59 13.21 -10.71
N GLY A 391 -17.13 14.15 -9.94
CA GLY A 391 -18.45 14.05 -9.32
C GLY A 391 -18.46 13.24 -8.02
N THR A 392 -19.61 12.67 -7.67
CA THR A 392 -19.77 11.94 -6.39
C THR A 392 -19.08 10.57 -6.38
N GLY A 393 -18.96 9.96 -7.55
CA GLY A 393 -18.39 8.61 -7.71
C GLY A 393 -19.23 7.48 -7.11
N LEU A 394 -20.37 7.78 -6.53
CA LEU A 394 -21.30 6.80 -5.98
C LEU A 394 -22.50 6.66 -6.92
N ILE A 395 -22.71 5.46 -7.43
CA ILE A 395 -23.77 5.15 -8.42
C ILE A 395 -24.68 4.08 -7.83
N PRO A 396 -26.03 4.27 -7.83
CA PRO A 396 -26.94 3.23 -7.40
C PRO A 396 -26.73 1.93 -8.18
N GLY A 397 -26.60 0.82 -7.49
CA GLY A 397 -26.40 -0.50 -8.09
C GLY A 397 -26.45 -1.63 -7.07
N ALA A 398 -26.85 -2.81 -7.49
CA ALA A 398 -26.84 -4.02 -6.68
C ALA A 398 -25.46 -4.72 -6.73
N PRO A 399 -25.08 -5.49 -5.71
CA PRO A 399 -23.94 -6.39 -5.78
C PRO A 399 -24.26 -7.61 -6.66
N HIS A 400 -23.28 -8.08 -7.42
CA HIS A 400 -23.36 -9.29 -8.23
C HIS A 400 -22.12 -10.15 -8.03
N GLY A 401 -22.18 -11.41 -8.43
CA GLY A 401 -20.98 -12.24 -8.53
C GLY A 401 -19.94 -11.61 -9.47
N VAL A 402 -20.39 -11.17 -10.66
CA VAL A 402 -19.55 -10.41 -11.59
C VAL A 402 -20.35 -9.26 -12.20
N THR A 403 -19.91 -8.05 -12.01
CA THR A 403 -20.42 -6.84 -12.70
C THR A 403 -19.38 -6.35 -13.70
N CYS A 404 -19.80 -6.09 -14.94
CA CYS A 404 -18.94 -5.42 -15.92
C CYS A 404 -19.70 -4.32 -16.68
N VAL A 405 -19.15 -3.12 -16.62
CA VAL A 405 -19.66 -1.94 -17.34
C VAL A 405 -18.53 -1.38 -18.20
N TYR A 406 -18.76 -1.23 -19.50
CA TYR A 406 -17.77 -0.83 -20.49
C TYR A 406 -16.54 -1.75 -20.53
N GLY A 407 -16.76 -3.03 -20.86
CA GLY A 407 -15.73 -4.05 -21.02
C GLY A 407 -15.76 -4.68 -22.39
N ARG A 408 -14.59 -5.03 -22.95
CA ARG A 408 -14.40 -5.73 -24.22
C ARG A 408 -13.46 -6.91 -24.05
N GLY A 409 -13.79 -8.07 -24.63
CA GLY A 409 -12.95 -9.25 -24.52
C GLY A 409 -12.91 -9.86 -23.12
N ILE A 410 -14.03 -9.83 -22.38
CA ILE A 410 -14.11 -10.38 -21.03
C ILE A 410 -14.43 -11.87 -21.10
N ARG A 411 -13.63 -12.68 -20.42
CA ARG A 411 -13.75 -14.14 -20.39
C ARG A 411 -13.99 -14.64 -18.99
N CYS A 412 -15.11 -15.34 -18.75
CA CYS A 412 -15.42 -16.03 -17.48
C CYS A 412 -15.47 -17.53 -17.78
N GLU A 413 -14.50 -18.30 -17.29
CA GLU A 413 -14.40 -19.75 -17.48
C GLU A 413 -14.35 -20.46 -16.13
N ASP A 414 -15.23 -21.43 -15.85
CA ASP A 414 -15.41 -22.11 -14.55
C ASP A 414 -15.51 -21.08 -13.39
N VAL A 415 -16.40 -20.09 -13.54
CA VAL A 415 -16.73 -19.12 -12.50
C VAL A 415 -18.06 -19.49 -11.85
N ARG A 416 -18.04 -19.81 -10.56
CA ARG A 416 -19.23 -20.22 -9.80
C ARG A 416 -19.59 -19.16 -8.76
N VAL A 417 -20.84 -18.71 -8.83
CA VAL A 417 -21.40 -17.75 -7.88
C VAL A 417 -22.37 -18.44 -6.95
N THR A 418 -22.28 -18.18 -5.68
CA THR A 418 -23.21 -18.64 -4.65
C THR A 418 -23.43 -17.52 -3.63
N HIS A 419 -24.53 -17.57 -2.88
CA HIS A 419 -24.81 -16.59 -1.85
C HIS A 419 -25.58 -17.18 -0.67
N ASP A 420 -25.39 -16.60 0.51
CA ASP A 420 -26.20 -16.89 1.69
C ASP A 420 -27.57 -16.22 1.60
N GLU A 421 -28.56 -16.73 2.33
CA GLU A 421 -29.93 -16.18 2.37
C GLU A 421 -29.96 -14.69 2.81
N ASN A 422 -29.02 -14.27 3.63
CA ASN A 422 -28.93 -12.88 4.10
C ASN A 422 -28.49 -11.86 3.03
N MET A 423 -28.15 -12.35 1.82
CA MET A 423 -27.89 -11.50 0.65
C MET A 423 -29.17 -11.21 -0.15
N ASN A 424 -30.28 -11.96 0.04
CA ASN A 424 -31.48 -11.87 -0.81
C ASN A 424 -32.12 -10.48 -0.87
N GLU A 425 -31.98 -9.66 0.17
CA GLU A 425 -32.50 -8.30 0.20
C GLU A 425 -31.65 -7.30 -0.62
N TRP A 426 -30.41 -7.68 -0.96
CA TRP A 426 -29.46 -6.83 -1.66
C TRP A 426 -29.30 -7.19 -3.13
N LEU A 427 -29.59 -8.44 -3.50
CA LEU A 427 -29.43 -8.97 -4.85
C LEU A 427 -30.65 -8.63 -5.72
N ASP A 428 -30.42 -8.42 -7.00
CA ASP A 428 -31.48 -8.25 -8.01
C ASP A 428 -31.83 -9.55 -8.77
N GLY A 429 -31.21 -10.66 -8.37
CA GLY A 429 -31.43 -11.99 -8.96
C GLY A 429 -30.50 -12.33 -10.12
N GLN A 430 -29.47 -11.53 -10.37
CA GLN A 430 -28.47 -11.78 -11.40
C GLN A 430 -27.10 -12.10 -10.79
N ASP A 431 -26.50 -13.21 -11.18
CA ASP A 431 -25.10 -13.53 -10.80
C ASP A 431 -24.10 -12.76 -11.65
N PHE A 432 -24.44 -12.47 -12.90
CA PHE A 432 -23.61 -11.75 -13.87
C PHE A 432 -24.39 -10.55 -14.43
N PHE A 433 -23.81 -9.37 -14.32
CA PHE A 433 -24.39 -8.14 -14.85
C PHE A 433 -23.45 -7.52 -15.91
N TRP A 434 -24.00 -7.29 -17.11
CA TRP A 434 -23.26 -6.75 -18.25
C TRP A 434 -23.94 -5.51 -18.80
N GLN A 435 -23.19 -4.42 -18.94
CA GLN A 435 -23.72 -3.17 -19.50
C GLN A 435 -22.68 -2.52 -20.41
N ASN A 436 -23.07 -2.12 -21.62
CA ASN A 436 -22.17 -1.49 -22.60
C ASN A 436 -20.90 -2.34 -22.85
N THR A 437 -21.07 -3.64 -23.06
CA THR A 437 -19.98 -4.60 -23.18
C THR A 437 -19.92 -5.19 -24.59
N GLU A 438 -18.72 -5.58 -25.02
CA GLU A 438 -18.46 -6.21 -26.31
C GLU A 438 -17.64 -7.50 -26.12
N ASP A 439 -17.89 -8.53 -26.94
CA ASP A 439 -17.13 -9.80 -26.96
C ASP A 439 -17.00 -10.43 -25.54
N ILE A 440 -18.15 -10.77 -24.94
CA ILE A 440 -18.23 -11.43 -23.65
C ILE A 440 -18.36 -12.93 -23.83
N LEU A 441 -17.58 -13.72 -23.10
CA LEU A 441 -17.69 -15.17 -23.06
C LEU A 441 -17.87 -15.64 -21.63
N VAL A 442 -18.96 -16.38 -21.37
CA VAL A 442 -19.17 -17.09 -20.11
C VAL A 442 -19.27 -18.59 -20.41
N ARG A 443 -18.42 -19.39 -19.79
CA ARG A 443 -18.41 -20.86 -19.87
C ARG A 443 -18.36 -21.47 -18.49
N GLU A 444 -19.23 -22.47 -18.29
CA GLU A 444 -19.22 -23.32 -17.08
C GLU A 444 -17.96 -24.20 -17.02
#